data_a8f1fe09d998af0d43d51256c8fe0017
#
_entry.id   a8f1fe09d998af0d43d51256c8fe0017
#
_cell.length_a   1.000
_cell.length_b   1.000
_cell.length_c   1.000
_cell.angle_alpha   90.00
_cell.angle_beta   90.00
_cell.angle_gamma   90.00
#
_symmetry.space_group_name_H-M   'P 1'
#
loop_
_entity.id
_entity.type
_entity.pdbx_description
1 polymer ?
#
loop_
_entity_poly.entity_id
_entity_poly.type
_entity_poly.pdbx_seq_one_letter_code
_entity_poly.pdbx_strand_id
1 'polypeptide(L)'
;FTAPVYRFIPGRTRGEGLFLSVFRKYGDVKSGEQRVKKRMKKGKQNDSSLSALRSSLSSPDDFTVRAEGDSITAIPLRWADLYDSISGLRILHAGVPLGKVKGKDIVPAHALALSTALNRESFPSFELKYDQAIAYLRREAVNTGINTAGKYVLMTYQCHPLGFVKHMPNRDNNLYPQE
;
A
#
# COMPACT_ATOMS: atom_id res chain seq x y z
N PHE A 1 19.79 -7.58 31.91
CA PHE A 1 19.26 -7.37 30.55
C PHE A 1 18.54 -6.02 30.52
N THR A 2 19.16 -4.98 30.02
CA THR A 2 18.51 -3.66 29.87
C THR A 2 18.09 -3.52 28.40
N ALA A 3 16.85 -3.90 28.12
CA ALA A 3 16.26 -3.60 26.82
C ALA A 3 15.49 -2.28 26.91
N PRO A 4 15.54 -1.40 25.91
CA PRO A 4 14.72 -0.21 25.89
C PRO A 4 13.24 -0.61 25.86
N VAL A 5 12.49 -0.11 26.85
CA VAL A 5 11.06 -0.38 27.02
C VAL A 5 10.33 0.96 27.03
N TYR A 6 9.35 1.10 26.15
CA TYR A 6 8.51 2.28 26.08
C TYR A 6 7.09 1.91 26.47
N ARG A 7 6.53 2.63 27.43
CA ARG A 7 5.13 2.51 27.84
C ARG A 7 4.39 3.80 27.52
N PHE A 8 3.41 3.70 26.67
CA PHE A 8 2.49 4.80 26.38
C PHE A 8 1.29 4.64 27.30
N ILE A 9 1.19 5.51 28.30
CA ILE A 9 0.17 5.37 29.36
C ILE A 9 -0.99 6.30 29.03
N PRO A 10 -2.24 5.80 28.95
CA PRO A 10 -3.42 6.65 28.81
C PRO A 10 -3.44 7.76 29.87
N GLY A 11 -3.77 8.98 29.45
CA GLY A 11 -3.73 10.16 30.30
C GLY A 11 -2.38 10.90 30.34
N ARG A 12 -1.25 10.24 29.99
CA ARG A 12 0.05 10.90 29.79
C ARG A 12 0.37 11.06 28.31
N THR A 13 -0.11 10.18 27.46
CA THR A 13 -0.01 10.23 26.00
C THR A 13 -1.42 10.27 25.40
N ARG A 14 -1.57 10.94 24.26
CA ARG A 14 -2.84 10.89 23.52
C ARG A 14 -2.96 9.52 22.85
N GLY A 15 -4.03 8.79 23.15
CA GLY A 15 -4.33 7.48 22.56
C GLY A 15 -4.50 6.39 23.62
N GLU A 16 -4.74 5.18 23.14
CA GLU A 16 -4.80 3.95 23.94
C GLU A 16 -3.42 3.54 24.42
N GLY A 17 -3.35 2.73 25.46
CA GLY A 17 -2.08 2.25 25.99
C GLY A 17 -1.34 1.37 24.99
N LEU A 18 -0.04 1.59 24.85
CA LEU A 18 0.84 0.78 24.03
C LEU A 18 2.11 0.42 24.81
N PHE A 19 2.58 -0.79 24.60
CA PHE A 19 3.88 -1.25 25.09
C PHE A 19 4.77 -1.58 23.88
N LEU A 20 5.98 -1.01 23.85
CA LEU A 20 6.98 -1.30 22.83
C LEU A 20 8.29 -1.71 23.51
N SER A 21 8.84 -2.84 23.08
CA SER A 21 10.19 -3.27 23.47
C SER A 21 10.95 -3.72 22.24
N VAL A 22 12.21 -3.28 22.13
CA VAL A 22 13.08 -3.63 21.01
C VAL A 22 14.26 -4.45 21.54
N PHE A 23 14.42 -5.65 21.00
CA PHE A 23 15.50 -6.56 21.38
C PHE A 23 16.42 -6.77 20.18
N ARG A 24 17.73 -6.71 20.43
CA ARG A 24 18.75 -7.18 19.49
C ARG A 24 19.45 -8.39 20.08
N LYS A 25 19.37 -9.52 19.38
CA LYS A 25 20.15 -10.70 19.74
C LYS A 25 21.59 -10.51 19.25
N TYR A 26 22.55 -10.60 20.15
CA TYR A 26 23.97 -10.66 19.82
C TYR A 26 24.42 -12.12 19.91
N GLY A 27 25.19 -12.57 18.93
CA GLY A 27 25.75 -13.91 18.86
C GLY A 27 25.48 -14.59 17.51
N ASP A 28 26.34 -15.54 17.16
CA ASP A 28 26.18 -16.31 15.92
C ASP A 28 24.90 -17.16 16.01
N VAL A 29 23.91 -16.78 15.25
CA VAL A 29 22.82 -17.67 14.92
C VAL A 29 23.41 -18.67 13.94
N LYS A 30 23.75 -19.89 14.39
CA LYS A 30 23.87 -20.99 13.46
C LYS A 30 22.53 -21.12 12.77
N SER A 31 22.38 -20.45 11.66
CA SER A 31 21.21 -20.58 10.80
C SER A 31 21.24 -22.00 10.29
N GLY A 32 20.43 -22.85 10.90
CA GLY A 32 20.06 -24.10 10.26
C GLY A 32 19.49 -23.72 8.91
N GLU A 33 20.24 -24.00 7.85
CA GLU A 33 19.85 -23.75 6.47
C GLU A 33 18.61 -24.58 6.11
N GLN A 34 17.46 -24.15 6.56
CA GLN A 34 16.23 -24.45 5.87
C GLN A 34 16.02 -23.37 4.81
N ARG A 35 16.81 -23.47 3.74
CA ARG A 35 16.48 -22.83 2.48
C ARG A 35 15.16 -23.41 2.00
N VAL A 36 14.06 -22.83 2.47
CA VAL A 36 12.80 -22.96 1.76
C VAL A 36 12.98 -22.18 0.46
N LYS A 37 13.46 -22.91 -0.57
CA LYS A 37 13.39 -22.44 -1.95
C LYS A 37 11.91 -22.32 -2.32
N LYS A 38 11.28 -21.24 -1.90
CA LYS A 38 10.00 -20.84 -2.47
C LYS A 38 10.29 -20.47 -3.92
N ARG A 39 10.04 -21.42 -4.82
CA ARG A 39 10.04 -21.17 -6.25
C ARG A 39 9.08 -20.00 -6.50
N MET A 40 9.64 -18.82 -6.67
CA MET A 40 8.89 -17.69 -7.23
C MET A 40 8.40 -18.14 -8.60
N LYS A 41 7.12 -18.47 -8.71
CA LYS A 41 6.48 -18.57 -10.02
C LYS A 41 6.53 -17.15 -10.60
N LYS A 42 7.47 -16.94 -11.52
CA LYS A 42 7.46 -15.79 -12.42
C LYS A 42 6.15 -15.87 -13.21
N GLY A 43 5.09 -15.27 -12.69
CA GLY A 43 3.94 -14.92 -13.51
C GLY A 43 4.44 -13.99 -14.59
N LYS A 44 4.08 -14.25 -15.84
CA LYS A 44 4.24 -13.30 -16.95
C LYS A 44 3.43 -12.05 -16.61
N GLN A 45 4.01 -11.15 -15.84
CA GLN A 45 3.45 -9.82 -15.65
C GLN A 45 3.92 -8.97 -16.83
N ASN A 46 2.97 -8.32 -17.48
CA ASN A 46 3.28 -7.40 -18.57
C ASN A 46 4.13 -6.25 -17.99
N ASP A 47 5.35 -6.08 -18.50
CA ASP A 47 6.28 -5.04 -18.04
C ASP A 47 5.68 -3.64 -18.11
N SER A 48 4.75 -3.39 -19.06
CA SER A 48 4.01 -2.14 -19.19
C SER A 48 3.12 -1.81 -17.98
N SER A 49 2.49 -2.83 -17.37
CA SER A 49 1.62 -2.64 -16.21
C SER A 49 2.42 -2.36 -14.94
N LEU A 50 3.60 -2.97 -14.82
CA LEU A 50 4.52 -2.70 -13.70
C LEU A 50 5.15 -1.31 -13.82
N SER A 51 5.48 -0.86 -15.04
CA SER A 51 6.01 0.48 -15.26
C SER A 51 4.97 1.56 -14.94
N ALA A 52 3.69 1.34 -15.29
CA ALA A 52 2.60 2.24 -14.95
C ALA A 52 2.37 2.35 -13.43
N LEU A 53 2.53 1.24 -12.70
CA LEU A 53 2.47 1.29 -11.22
C LEU A 53 3.68 1.97 -10.62
N ARG A 54 4.84 1.81 -11.20
CA ARG A 54 6.04 2.48 -10.74
C ARG A 54 5.93 3.99 -10.89
N SER A 55 5.30 4.49 -11.95
CA SER A 55 5.04 5.91 -12.15
C SER A 55 4.04 6.50 -11.15
N SER A 56 3.27 5.65 -10.43
CA SER A 56 2.40 6.10 -9.35
C SER A 56 3.14 6.48 -8.06
N LEU A 57 4.46 6.30 -8.01
CA LEU A 57 5.32 6.74 -6.91
C LEU A 57 5.94 8.10 -7.24
N SER A 58 6.05 8.97 -6.25
CA SER A 58 6.68 10.30 -6.38
C SER A 58 8.20 10.21 -6.64
N SER A 59 8.85 9.17 -6.10
CA SER A 59 10.28 8.89 -6.31
C SER A 59 10.45 7.41 -6.67
N PRO A 60 10.18 7.01 -7.92
CA PRO A 60 10.19 5.59 -8.30
C PRO A 60 11.55 4.90 -8.09
N ASP A 61 12.63 5.66 -8.17
CA ASP A 61 14.00 5.13 -8.06
C ASP A 61 14.41 4.82 -6.61
N ASP A 62 13.69 5.34 -5.62
CA ASP A 62 13.90 5.01 -4.22
C ASP A 62 13.26 3.68 -3.80
N PHE A 63 12.56 3.01 -4.71
CA PHE A 63 11.83 1.79 -4.43
C PHE A 63 12.18 0.66 -5.39
N THR A 64 12.17 -0.54 -4.86
CA THR A 64 12.11 -1.78 -5.66
C THR A 64 10.71 -2.36 -5.58
N VAL A 65 10.18 -2.78 -6.73
CA VAL A 65 8.83 -3.37 -6.81
C VAL A 65 8.95 -4.88 -6.67
N ARG A 66 8.17 -5.45 -5.76
CA ARG A 66 8.05 -6.89 -5.53
C ARG A 66 6.62 -7.32 -5.81
N ALA A 67 6.49 -8.43 -6.52
CA ALA A 67 5.20 -9.07 -6.78
C ALA A 67 5.13 -10.39 -6.03
N GLU A 68 4.13 -10.54 -5.17
CA GLU A 68 3.87 -11.77 -4.42
C GLU A 68 2.42 -12.22 -4.68
N GLY A 69 2.27 -13.29 -5.46
CA GLY A 69 0.96 -13.70 -5.97
C GLY A 69 0.34 -12.57 -6.79
N ASP A 70 -0.86 -12.14 -6.40
CA ASP A 70 -1.57 -11.04 -7.07
C ASP A 70 -1.23 -9.66 -6.49
N SER A 71 -0.49 -9.59 -5.39
CA SER A 71 -0.15 -8.35 -4.73
C SER A 71 1.15 -7.75 -5.24
N ILE A 72 1.18 -6.45 -5.45
CA ILE A 72 2.34 -5.70 -5.89
C ILE A 72 2.67 -4.68 -4.82
N THR A 73 3.92 -4.69 -4.32
CA THR A 73 4.37 -3.85 -3.23
C THR A 73 5.68 -3.15 -3.61
N ALA A 74 5.81 -1.88 -3.26
CA ALA A 74 7.05 -1.13 -3.37
C ALA A 74 7.80 -1.17 -2.04
N ILE A 75 9.01 -1.69 -2.05
CA ILE A 75 9.90 -1.74 -0.90
C ILE A 75 10.96 -0.66 -1.07
N PRO A 76 11.19 0.23 -0.08
CA PRO A 76 12.28 1.20 -0.17
C PRO A 76 13.63 0.50 -0.38
N LEU A 77 14.43 0.98 -1.33
CA LEU A 77 15.70 0.36 -1.72
C LEU A 77 16.62 0.13 -0.53
N ARG A 78 16.68 1.07 0.39
CA ARG A 78 17.50 0.95 1.62
C ARG A 78 17.14 -0.25 2.50
N TRP A 79 15.96 -0.85 2.32
CA TRP A 79 15.47 -1.99 3.10
C TRP A 79 15.29 -3.26 2.26
N ALA A 80 15.64 -3.22 0.96
CA ALA A 80 15.43 -4.33 0.05
C ALA A 80 16.17 -5.60 0.50
N ASP A 81 17.46 -5.46 0.84
CA ASP A 81 18.29 -6.59 1.29
C ASP A 81 17.78 -7.17 2.62
N LEU A 82 17.37 -6.31 3.55
CA LEU A 82 16.77 -6.75 4.81
C LEU A 82 15.47 -7.52 4.54
N TYR A 83 14.60 -6.97 3.68
CA TYR A 83 13.35 -7.63 3.30
C TYR A 83 13.59 -9.01 2.70
N ASP A 84 14.56 -9.14 1.79
CA ASP A 84 14.91 -10.41 1.18
C ASP A 84 15.50 -11.39 2.22
N SER A 85 16.26 -10.91 3.21
CA SER A 85 16.86 -11.73 4.26
C SER A 85 15.83 -12.31 5.24
N ILE A 86 14.70 -11.62 5.44
CA ILE A 86 13.62 -12.07 6.35
C ILE A 86 12.47 -12.78 5.62
N SER A 87 12.67 -13.13 4.34
CA SER A 87 11.64 -13.79 3.51
C SER A 87 11.12 -15.13 4.07
N GLY A 88 11.85 -15.75 5.00
CA GLY A 88 11.40 -16.94 5.74
C GLY A 88 10.40 -16.65 6.87
N LEU A 89 10.19 -15.39 7.24
CA LEU A 89 9.25 -14.98 8.26
C LEU A 89 7.87 -14.70 7.66
N ARG A 90 6.83 -14.81 8.49
CA ARG A 90 5.49 -14.34 8.12
C ARG A 90 5.46 -12.83 8.22
N ILE A 91 5.63 -12.15 7.09
CA ILE A 91 5.54 -10.69 7.01
C ILE A 91 4.06 -10.31 6.87
N LEU A 92 3.55 -9.55 7.83
CA LEU A 92 2.16 -9.07 7.80
C LEU A 92 2.00 -7.82 6.95
N HIS A 93 2.98 -6.93 7.01
CA HIS A 93 2.99 -5.68 6.26
C HIS A 93 4.43 -5.21 6.04
N ALA A 94 4.74 -4.81 4.81
CA ALA A 94 6.02 -4.19 4.47
C ALA A 94 5.85 -3.27 3.27
N GLY A 95 6.57 -2.15 3.27
CA GLY A 95 6.59 -1.19 2.17
C GLY A 95 5.23 -0.57 1.88
N VAL A 96 5.03 -0.16 0.62
CA VAL A 96 3.81 0.48 0.14
C VAL A 96 3.10 -0.49 -0.81
N PRO A 97 1.94 -1.04 -0.43
CA PRO A 97 1.11 -1.81 -1.36
C PRO A 97 0.67 -0.92 -2.53
N LEU A 98 1.11 -1.23 -3.74
CA LEU A 98 0.76 -0.46 -4.94
C LEU A 98 -0.58 -0.88 -5.51
N GLY A 99 -0.86 -2.18 -5.53
CA GLY A 99 -2.09 -2.69 -6.10
C GLY A 99 -2.16 -4.21 -6.12
N LYS A 100 -3.26 -4.70 -6.69
CA LYS A 100 -3.49 -6.14 -6.91
C LYS A 100 -3.79 -6.40 -8.38
N VAL A 101 -3.19 -7.44 -8.93
CA VAL A 101 -3.48 -7.93 -10.28
C VAL A 101 -4.86 -8.57 -10.29
N LYS A 102 -5.72 -8.12 -11.19
CA LYS A 102 -7.08 -8.66 -11.36
C LYS A 102 -7.33 -8.91 -12.85
N GLY A 103 -7.04 -10.12 -13.30
CA GLY A 103 -7.05 -10.46 -14.73
C GLY A 103 -5.96 -9.70 -15.50
N LYS A 104 -6.38 -8.85 -16.45
CA LYS A 104 -5.48 -7.98 -17.24
C LYS A 104 -5.23 -6.62 -16.59
N ASP A 105 -5.94 -6.30 -15.52
CA ASP A 105 -5.90 -5.01 -14.85
C ASP A 105 -5.12 -5.06 -13.54
N ILE A 106 -4.62 -3.91 -13.13
CA ILE A 106 -4.11 -3.73 -11.77
C ILE A 106 -5.01 -2.74 -11.05
N VAL A 107 -5.61 -3.21 -9.96
CA VAL A 107 -6.43 -2.37 -9.09
C VAL A 107 -5.51 -1.69 -8.09
N PRO A 108 -5.44 -0.36 -8.04
CA PRO A 108 -4.59 0.34 -7.08
C PRO A 108 -5.04 0.04 -5.64
N ALA A 109 -4.07 -0.14 -4.75
CA ALA A 109 -4.35 -0.39 -3.36
C ALA A 109 -4.81 0.89 -2.65
N HIS A 110 -5.74 0.77 -1.71
CA HIS A 110 -6.16 1.89 -0.86
C HIS A 110 -4.98 2.49 -0.10
N ALA A 111 -4.07 1.65 0.41
CA ALA A 111 -2.85 2.10 1.10
C ALA A 111 -1.94 2.98 0.23
N LEU A 112 -1.96 2.81 -1.10
CA LEU A 112 -1.24 3.70 -2.01
C LEU A 112 -1.82 5.11 -1.97
N ALA A 113 -3.16 5.26 -1.97
CA ALA A 113 -3.79 6.58 -1.88
C ALA A 113 -3.39 7.34 -0.61
N LEU A 114 -3.24 6.64 0.51
CA LEU A 114 -2.88 7.22 1.81
C LEU A 114 -1.36 7.35 2.02
N SER A 115 -0.55 6.84 1.08
CA SER A 115 0.91 6.88 1.20
C SER A 115 1.46 8.25 0.85
N THR A 116 2.47 8.68 1.61
CA THR A 116 3.27 9.88 1.27
C THR A 116 4.11 9.68 0.01
N ALA A 117 4.28 8.43 -0.43
CA ALA A 117 4.99 8.10 -1.67
C ALA A 117 4.09 8.17 -2.91
N LEU A 118 2.81 8.50 -2.78
CA LEU A 118 1.89 8.63 -3.92
C LEU A 118 2.29 9.79 -4.81
N ASN A 119 2.49 9.53 -6.09
CA ASN A 119 2.48 10.56 -7.12
C ASN A 119 1.03 10.88 -7.49
N ARG A 120 0.50 11.99 -6.97
CA ARG A 120 -0.90 12.39 -7.18
C ARG A 120 -1.23 12.69 -8.64
N GLU A 121 -0.24 13.13 -9.41
CA GLU A 121 -0.41 13.46 -10.84
C GLU A 121 -0.59 12.21 -11.72
N SER A 122 -0.27 11.03 -11.21
CA SER A 122 -0.45 9.76 -11.93
C SER A 122 -1.91 9.32 -12.05
N PHE A 123 -2.81 9.98 -11.33
CA PHE A 123 -4.23 9.67 -11.33
C PHE A 123 -5.06 10.94 -11.53
N PRO A 124 -6.11 10.88 -12.37
CA PRO A 124 -7.12 11.93 -12.32
C PRO A 124 -7.67 12.03 -10.88
N SER A 125 -7.89 13.23 -10.40
CA SER A 125 -8.39 13.46 -9.06
C SER A 125 -9.75 14.14 -9.06
N PHE A 126 -10.55 13.86 -8.06
CA PHE A 126 -11.85 14.50 -7.84
C PHE A 126 -11.99 14.94 -6.38
N GLU A 127 -12.22 16.23 -6.20
CA GLU A 127 -12.43 16.80 -4.87
C GLU A 127 -13.88 16.63 -4.45
N LEU A 128 -14.08 15.91 -3.35
CA LEU A 128 -15.39 15.61 -2.78
C LEU A 128 -15.89 16.77 -1.90
N LYS A 129 -17.19 17.03 -1.94
CA LYS A 129 -17.86 17.80 -0.88
C LYS A 129 -18.01 16.94 0.36
N TYR A 130 -18.29 17.55 1.51
CA TYR A 130 -18.40 16.85 2.80
C TYR A 130 -19.34 15.64 2.73
N ASP A 131 -20.58 15.83 2.24
CA ASP A 131 -21.57 14.76 2.17
C ASP A 131 -21.13 13.62 1.24
N GLN A 132 -20.46 13.95 0.13
CA GLN A 132 -19.91 12.98 -0.80
C GLN A 132 -18.72 12.21 -0.17
N ALA A 133 -17.90 12.89 0.64
CA ALA A 133 -16.79 12.23 1.34
C ALA A 133 -17.33 11.24 2.38
N ILE A 134 -18.38 11.60 3.12
CA ILE A 134 -19.05 10.67 4.05
C ILE A 134 -19.66 9.50 3.30
N ALA A 135 -20.35 9.72 2.18
CA ALA A 135 -20.91 8.66 1.34
C ALA A 135 -19.79 7.75 0.81
N TYR A 136 -18.66 8.32 0.37
CA TYR A 136 -17.49 7.56 -0.07
C TYR A 136 -16.97 6.64 1.03
N LEU A 137 -16.77 7.16 2.25
CA LEU A 137 -16.29 6.38 3.40
C LEU A 137 -17.27 5.29 3.83
N ARG A 138 -18.57 5.51 3.65
CA ARG A 138 -19.62 4.50 3.86
C ARG A 138 -19.73 3.49 2.71
N ARG A 139 -18.89 3.61 1.68
CA ARG A 139 -18.90 2.79 0.47
C ARG A 139 -20.17 2.93 -0.37
N GLU A 140 -20.89 3.99 -0.18
CA GLU A 140 -22.01 4.35 -1.03
C GLU A 140 -21.51 4.76 -2.42
N ALA A 141 -22.40 4.72 -3.40
CA ALA A 141 -22.07 5.17 -4.75
C ALA A 141 -21.88 6.68 -4.74
N VAL A 142 -20.73 7.15 -5.24
CA VAL A 142 -20.45 8.56 -5.45
C VAL A 142 -20.43 8.79 -6.94
N ASN A 143 -21.39 9.57 -7.44
CA ASN A 143 -21.38 9.99 -8.83
C ASN A 143 -20.42 11.18 -8.98
N THR A 144 -19.33 10.97 -9.67
CA THR A 144 -18.35 12.02 -9.90
C THR A 144 -18.70 12.91 -11.09
N GLY A 145 -19.53 12.42 -12.01
CA GLY A 145 -19.81 13.11 -13.26
C GLY A 145 -18.57 13.36 -14.13
N ILE A 146 -17.44 12.75 -13.79
CA ILE A 146 -16.18 12.95 -14.50
C ILE A 146 -16.22 12.15 -15.80
N ASN A 147 -16.00 12.82 -16.90
CA ASN A 147 -15.68 12.16 -18.17
C ASN A 147 -14.15 12.15 -18.32
N THR A 148 -13.50 11.13 -17.77
CA THR A 148 -12.05 10.99 -17.83
C THR A 148 -11.66 9.70 -18.55
N ALA A 149 -10.56 9.77 -19.29
CA ALA A 149 -9.95 8.57 -19.86
C ALA A 149 -9.29 7.65 -18.82
N GLY A 150 -9.15 8.12 -17.59
CA GLY A 150 -8.56 7.35 -16.49
C GLY A 150 -9.53 6.33 -15.91
N LYS A 151 -9.10 5.07 -15.85
CA LYS A 151 -9.88 3.98 -15.27
C LYS A 151 -10.06 4.07 -13.75
N TYR A 152 -9.09 4.67 -13.06
CA TYR A 152 -9.08 4.87 -11.62
C TYR A 152 -8.95 6.35 -11.32
N VAL A 153 -9.78 6.86 -10.43
CA VAL A 153 -9.82 8.27 -10.01
C VAL A 153 -9.51 8.36 -8.54
N LEU A 154 -8.61 9.26 -8.17
CA LEU A 154 -8.25 9.53 -6.79
C LEU A 154 -9.30 10.46 -6.17
N MET A 155 -9.97 9.99 -5.13
CA MET A 155 -10.91 10.79 -4.36
C MET A 155 -10.17 11.59 -3.31
N THR A 156 -10.41 12.90 -3.27
CA THR A 156 -9.81 13.81 -2.28
C THR A 156 -10.88 14.57 -1.53
N TYR A 157 -10.58 14.97 -0.31
CA TYR A 157 -11.37 15.88 0.48
C TYR A 157 -10.44 16.86 1.21
N GLN A 158 -10.67 18.16 1.07
CA GLN A 158 -9.78 19.22 1.56
C GLN A 158 -8.32 18.98 1.14
N CYS A 159 -8.13 18.63 -0.14
CA CYS A 159 -6.82 18.28 -0.72
C CYS A 159 -6.16 17.02 -0.12
N HIS A 160 -6.84 16.26 0.74
CA HIS A 160 -6.32 15.00 1.29
C HIS A 160 -6.88 13.80 0.54
N PRO A 161 -6.03 12.85 0.08
CA PRO A 161 -6.51 11.64 -0.55
C PRO A 161 -7.30 10.76 0.43
N LEU A 162 -8.47 10.28 -0.02
CA LEU A 162 -9.28 9.32 0.72
C LEU A 162 -9.18 7.90 0.15
N GLY A 163 -8.90 7.76 -1.14
CA GLY A 163 -8.82 6.46 -1.80
C GLY A 163 -9.16 6.56 -3.28
N PHE A 164 -9.53 5.44 -3.88
CA PHE A 164 -9.81 5.37 -5.31
C PHE A 164 -11.26 4.94 -5.59
N VAL A 165 -11.76 5.37 -6.73
CA VAL A 165 -12.90 4.76 -7.41
C VAL A 165 -12.46 4.20 -8.75
N LYS A 166 -13.10 3.13 -9.21
CA LYS A 166 -12.98 2.65 -10.57
C LYS A 166 -14.09 3.28 -11.41
N HIS A 167 -13.68 4.16 -12.33
CA HIS A 167 -14.61 4.78 -13.25
C HIS A 167 -15.04 3.80 -14.35
N MET A 168 -16.33 3.73 -14.61
CA MET A 168 -16.95 2.94 -15.66
C MET A 168 -17.99 3.80 -16.38
N PRO A 169 -18.32 3.49 -17.65
CA PRO A 169 -19.22 4.34 -18.45
C PRO A 169 -20.56 4.67 -17.78
N ASN A 170 -21.10 3.78 -16.96
CA ASN A 170 -22.44 3.94 -16.38
C ASN A 170 -22.43 4.13 -14.86
N ARG A 171 -21.29 3.97 -14.20
CA ARG A 171 -21.19 4.07 -12.73
C ARG A 171 -19.75 4.18 -12.26
N ASP A 172 -19.57 4.75 -11.10
CA ASP A 172 -18.32 4.72 -10.35
C ASP A 172 -18.37 3.64 -9.28
N ASN A 173 -17.39 2.75 -9.28
CA ASN A 173 -17.30 1.70 -8.27
C ASN A 173 -16.35 2.14 -7.15
N ASN A 174 -16.90 2.29 -5.95
CA ASN A 174 -16.16 2.68 -4.77
C ASN A 174 -15.20 1.56 -4.33
N LEU A 175 -13.90 1.86 -4.23
CA LEU A 175 -12.85 0.93 -3.86
C LEU A 175 -12.39 1.10 -2.40
N TYR A 176 -13.14 1.84 -1.58
CA TYR A 176 -12.85 1.94 -0.16
C TYR A 176 -12.91 0.53 0.50
N PRO A 177 -11.96 0.16 1.38
CA PRO A 177 -11.87 -1.17 1.97
C PRO A 177 -13.16 -1.59 2.70
N GLN A 178 -13.44 -2.89 2.73
CA GLN A 178 -14.32 -3.50 3.73
C GLN A 178 -13.47 -3.83 4.95
N GLU A 179 -13.97 -3.54 6.11
CA GLU A 179 -13.44 -4.08 7.36
C GLU A 179 -13.71 -5.59 7.44
#